data_d96bb63d57d7f32442c223443b2dee9c
#
_entry.id   d96bb63d57d7f32442c223443b2dee9c
#
_cell.length_a   1.000
_cell.length_b   1.000
_cell.length_c   1.000
_cell.angle_alpha   90.00
_cell.angle_beta   90.00
_cell.angle_gamma   90.00
#
_symmetry.space_group_name_H-M   'P 1'
#
loop_
_entity.id
_entity.type
_entity.pdbx_description
1 polymer ?
#
loop_
_entity_poly.entity_id
_entity_poly.type
_entity_poly.pdbx_seq_one_letter_code
_entity_poly.pdbx_strand_id
1 'polypeptide(L)'
;MNIGTDIVEISRIAEALERHGEQFKKRLLTEAEIALASARKDAVTFYAGRWAAKEAIAKALGCGIGEHCSFTDIEIINDPAGAPQVNLYNAALETLKKSGNSKIMCSISHERSYAVAMAVITD
;
A
#
# COMPACT_ATOMS: atom_id res chain seq x y z
N MET A 1 0.16 -19.63 4.29
CA MET A 1 0.96 -18.42 4.42
C MET A 1 1.48 -17.98 3.06
N ASN A 2 1.28 -16.71 2.74
CA ASN A 2 1.77 -16.11 1.49
C ASN A 2 2.58 -14.86 1.82
N ILE A 3 3.57 -14.58 0.99
CA ILE A 3 4.39 -13.39 1.13
C ILE A 3 4.40 -12.59 -0.18
N GLY A 4 4.62 -11.30 -0.04
CA GLY A 4 4.80 -10.40 -1.17
C GLY A 4 5.82 -9.34 -0.83
N THR A 5 6.52 -8.87 -1.83
CA THR A 5 7.50 -7.79 -1.66
C THR A 5 7.46 -6.89 -2.88
N ASP A 6 7.79 -5.64 -2.67
CA ASP A 6 7.88 -4.66 -3.73
C ASP A 6 8.92 -3.60 -3.39
N ILE A 7 9.53 -3.05 -4.42
CA ILE A 7 10.48 -1.96 -4.29
C ILE A 7 10.18 -0.92 -5.37
N VAL A 8 10.25 0.35 -5.01
CA VAL A 8 9.98 1.44 -5.95
C VAL A 8 10.99 2.56 -5.77
N GLU A 9 11.41 3.16 -6.88
CA GLU A 9 12.21 4.38 -6.82
C GLU A 9 11.31 5.55 -6.42
N ILE A 10 11.72 6.28 -5.40
CA ILE A 10 10.96 7.43 -4.90
C ILE A 10 10.81 8.50 -5.98
N SER A 11 11.83 8.68 -6.84
CA SER A 11 11.77 9.63 -7.94
C SER A 11 10.65 9.34 -8.94
N ARG A 12 10.30 8.06 -9.14
CA ARG A 12 9.21 7.69 -10.04
C ARG A 12 7.85 8.10 -9.46
N ILE A 13 7.70 8.02 -8.15
CA ILE A 13 6.49 8.46 -7.46
C ILE A 13 6.40 9.99 -7.51
N ALA A 14 7.53 10.69 -7.32
CA ALA A 14 7.57 12.15 -7.45
C ALA A 14 7.12 12.59 -8.85
N GLU A 15 7.61 11.91 -9.90
CA GLU A 15 7.19 12.19 -11.27
C GLU A 15 5.69 11.95 -11.50
N ALA A 16 5.16 10.86 -10.96
CA ALA A 16 3.73 10.56 -11.07
C ALA A 16 2.87 11.62 -10.39
N LEU A 17 3.28 12.06 -9.19
CA LEU A 17 2.60 13.13 -8.47
C LEU A 17 2.64 14.45 -9.24
N GLU A 18 3.79 14.79 -9.82
CA GLU A 18 3.94 15.99 -10.61
C GLU A 18 3.10 15.96 -11.88
N ARG A 19 3.08 14.80 -12.56
CA ARG A 19 2.41 14.65 -13.85
C ARG A 19 0.90 14.53 -13.72
N HIS A 20 0.41 13.81 -12.72
CA HIS A 20 -1.01 13.45 -12.58
C HIS A 20 -1.70 14.03 -11.34
N GLY A 21 -0.95 14.56 -10.38
CA GLY A 21 -1.49 15.28 -9.22
C GLY A 21 -2.58 14.54 -8.47
N GLU A 22 -3.74 15.17 -8.36
CA GLU A 22 -4.88 14.63 -7.60
C GLU A 22 -5.40 13.29 -8.14
N GLN A 23 -5.31 13.05 -9.44
CA GLN A 23 -5.72 11.77 -10.01
C GLN A 23 -4.87 10.62 -9.47
N PHE A 24 -3.56 10.82 -9.39
CA PHE A 24 -2.65 9.81 -8.83
C PHE A 24 -2.93 9.57 -7.36
N LYS A 25 -3.11 10.65 -6.59
CA LYS A 25 -3.40 10.55 -5.16
C LYS A 25 -4.67 9.73 -4.90
N LYS A 26 -5.75 10.05 -5.60
CA LYS A 26 -7.04 9.38 -5.43
C LYS A 26 -7.03 7.93 -5.92
N ARG A 27 -6.23 7.63 -6.91
CA ARG A 27 -6.09 6.26 -7.40
C ARG A 27 -5.33 5.39 -6.40
N LEU A 28 -4.32 5.96 -5.75
CA LEU A 28 -3.44 5.21 -4.84
C LEU A 28 -3.98 5.13 -3.42
N LEU A 29 -4.52 6.23 -2.90
CA LEU A 29 -4.84 6.37 -1.48
C LEU A 29 -6.32 6.56 -1.22
N THR A 30 -6.80 6.00 -0.11
CA THR A 30 -8.12 6.31 0.43
C THR A 30 -8.11 7.73 1.01
N GLU A 31 -9.29 8.27 1.32
CA GLU A 31 -9.39 9.60 1.94
C GLU A 31 -8.64 9.69 3.26
N ALA A 32 -8.71 8.63 4.08
CA ALA A 32 -7.99 8.59 5.35
C ALA A 32 -6.48 8.64 5.14
N GLU A 33 -5.98 7.92 4.13
CA GLU A 33 -4.56 7.92 3.81
C GLU A 33 -4.10 9.27 3.25
N ILE A 34 -4.94 9.93 2.45
CA ILE A 34 -4.64 11.27 1.92
C ILE A 34 -4.51 12.26 3.08
N ALA A 35 -5.38 12.16 4.09
CA ALA A 35 -5.29 13.00 5.27
C ALA A 35 -3.97 12.78 6.03
N LEU A 36 -3.53 11.53 6.14
CA LEU A 36 -2.24 11.21 6.76
C LEU A 36 -1.08 11.81 5.96
N ALA A 37 -1.14 11.71 4.64
CA ALA A 37 -0.11 12.26 3.76
C ALA A 37 0.01 13.76 3.89
N SER A 38 -1.12 14.46 4.04
CA SER A 38 -1.17 15.93 4.19
C SER A 38 -0.43 16.42 5.42
N ALA A 39 -0.32 15.59 6.44
CA ALA A 39 0.36 15.94 7.69
C ALA A 39 1.86 15.68 7.64
N ARG A 40 2.38 15.12 6.56
CA ARG A 40 3.79 14.74 6.43
C ARG A 40 4.59 15.83 5.74
N LYS A 41 5.82 16.06 6.24
CA LYS A 41 6.76 16.97 5.59
C LYS A 41 7.25 16.41 4.26
N ASP A 42 7.51 15.12 4.23
CA ASP A 42 7.95 14.41 3.03
C ASP A 42 6.81 13.51 2.54
N ALA A 43 5.85 14.13 1.87
CA ALA A 43 4.69 13.40 1.34
C ALA A 43 5.09 12.42 0.24
N VAL A 44 6.10 12.74 -0.59
CA VAL A 44 6.53 11.86 -1.68
C VAL A 44 6.99 10.51 -1.13
N THR A 45 7.80 10.51 -0.08
CA THR A 45 8.27 9.28 0.55
C THR A 45 7.10 8.48 1.14
N PHE A 46 6.12 9.17 1.73
CA PHE A 46 4.90 8.53 2.22
C PHE A 46 4.15 7.84 1.09
N TYR A 47 3.93 8.52 -0.04
CA TYR A 47 3.27 7.94 -1.20
C TYR A 47 4.03 6.73 -1.75
N ALA A 48 5.36 6.83 -1.82
CA ALA A 48 6.20 5.74 -2.30
C ALA A 48 6.08 4.50 -1.39
N GLY A 49 6.11 4.70 -0.08
CA GLY A 49 5.93 3.61 0.88
C GLY A 49 4.57 2.94 0.75
N ARG A 50 3.51 3.72 0.58
CA ARG A 50 2.16 3.18 0.39
C ARG A 50 2.01 2.45 -0.94
N TRP A 51 2.63 2.96 -2.00
CA TRP A 51 2.68 2.26 -3.28
C TRP A 51 3.32 0.88 -3.12
N ALA A 52 4.52 0.83 -2.55
CA ALA A 52 5.24 -0.42 -2.37
C ALA A 52 4.46 -1.41 -1.49
N ALA A 53 3.86 -0.92 -0.40
CA ALA A 53 3.08 -1.76 0.51
C ALA A 53 1.86 -2.37 -0.18
N LYS A 54 1.13 -1.58 -0.95
CA LYS A 54 -0.08 -2.05 -1.62
C LYS A 54 0.26 -3.03 -2.75
N GLU A 55 1.34 -2.80 -3.48
CA GLU A 55 1.84 -3.76 -4.46
C GLU A 55 2.26 -5.06 -3.78
N ALA A 56 2.97 -4.99 -2.66
CA ALA A 56 3.39 -6.17 -1.92
C ALA A 56 2.19 -6.97 -1.40
N ILE A 57 1.18 -6.29 -0.87
CA ILE A 57 -0.05 -6.95 -0.40
C ILE A 57 -0.77 -7.65 -1.55
N ALA A 58 -0.90 -6.98 -2.69
CA ALA A 58 -1.56 -7.58 -3.85
C ALA A 58 -0.81 -8.82 -4.35
N LYS A 59 0.52 -8.79 -4.32
CA LYS A 59 1.34 -9.97 -4.65
C LYS A 59 1.11 -11.11 -3.65
N ALA A 60 1.04 -10.78 -2.36
CA ALA A 60 0.76 -11.78 -1.33
C ALA A 60 -0.64 -12.38 -1.49
N LEU A 61 -1.62 -11.58 -1.95
CA LEU A 61 -2.96 -12.07 -2.28
C LEU A 61 -2.95 -12.97 -3.53
N GLY A 62 -1.89 -12.92 -4.32
CA GLY A 62 -1.74 -13.76 -5.50
C GLY A 62 -2.35 -13.19 -6.77
N CYS A 63 -2.84 -11.96 -6.74
CA CYS A 63 -3.55 -11.37 -7.88
C CYS A 63 -2.87 -10.16 -8.51
N GLY A 64 -1.96 -9.49 -7.80
CA GLY A 64 -1.45 -8.19 -8.22
C GLY A 64 -2.54 -7.11 -8.19
N ILE A 65 -2.17 -5.88 -8.48
CA ILE A 65 -3.13 -4.77 -8.57
C ILE A 65 -3.91 -4.90 -9.88
N GLY A 66 -5.23 -4.86 -9.80
CA GLY A 66 -6.12 -5.01 -10.96
C GLY A 66 -7.56 -5.22 -10.52
N GLU A 67 -8.30 -6.06 -11.24
CA GLU A 67 -9.73 -6.26 -10.96
C GLU A 67 -9.99 -6.96 -9.63
N HIS A 68 -9.06 -7.77 -9.14
CA HIS A 68 -9.23 -8.50 -7.88
C HIS A 68 -8.67 -7.76 -6.67
N CYS A 69 -8.00 -6.65 -6.88
CA CYS A 69 -7.44 -5.83 -5.82
C CYS A 69 -7.04 -4.47 -6.37
N SER A 70 -7.83 -3.44 -6.15
CA SER A 70 -7.42 -2.08 -6.51
C SER A 70 -6.62 -1.46 -5.37
N PHE A 71 -5.87 -0.41 -5.65
CA PHE A 71 -5.11 0.29 -4.61
C PHE A 71 -6.00 0.78 -3.47
N THR A 72 -7.18 1.29 -3.78
CA THR A 72 -8.10 1.85 -2.76
C THR A 72 -8.91 0.80 -2.04
N ASP A 73 -8.83 -0.46 -2.44
CA ASP A 73 -9.35 -1.58 -1.65
C ASP A 73 -8.46 -1.89 -0.44
N ILE A 74 -7.25 -1.34 -0.43
CA ILE A 74 -6.28 -1.50 0.65
C ILE A 74 -6.12 -0.15 1.35
N GLU A 75 -6.32 -0.14 2.66
CA GLU A 75 -6.08 1.06 3.46
C GLU A 75 -5.06 0.74 4.53
N ILE A 76 -4.00 1.54 4.59
CA ILE A 76 -2.93 1.35 5.57
C ILE A 76 -2.86 2.59 6.44
N ILE A 77 -3.24 2.41 7.70
CA ILE A 77 -3.14 3.47 8.72
C ILE A 77 -2.10 3.03 9.75
N ASN A 78 -1.66 3.95 10.58
CA ASN A 78 -0.70 3.62 11.61
C ASN A 78 -1.42 3.48 12.95
N ASP A 79 -0.99 2.50 13.76
CA ASP A 79 -1.47 2.38 15.12
C ASP A 79 -0.79 3.47 15.99
N PRO A 80 -1.16 3.59 17.29
CA PRO A 80 -0.54 4.59 18.18
C PRO A 80 0.98 4.44 18.31
N ALA A 81 1.52 3.24 18.11
CA ALA A 81 2.97 2.99 18.16
C ALA A 81 3.65 3.27 16.81
N GLY A 82 2.90 3.60 15.78
CA GLY A 82 3.44 3.89 14.45
C GLY A 82 3.49 2.70 13.50
N ALA A 83 3.06 1.52 13.93
CA ALA A 83 3.09 0.33 13.09
C ALA A 83 1.95 0.36 12.04
N PRO A 84 2.20 -0.12 10.80
CA PRO A 84 1.16 -0.17 9.79
C PRO A 84 0.05 -1.15 10.16
N GLN A 85 -1.20 -0.71 9.97
CA GLN A 85 -2.41 -1.53 10.15
C GLN A 85 -3.09 -1.62 8.80
N VAL A 86 -3.33 -2.82 8.30
CA VAL A 86 -3.92 -3.04 6.98
C VAL A 86 -5.39 -3.39 7.10
N ASN A 87 -6.22 -2.63 6.41
CA ASN A 87 -7.66 -2.93 6.26
C ASN A 87 -7.94 -3.20 4.78
N LEU A 88 -8.66 -4.27 4.50
CA LEU A 88 -9.08 -4.61 3.13
C LEU A 88 -10.58 -4.41 2.96
N TYR A 89 -10.95 -4.01 1.76
CA TYR A 89 -12.33 -3.75 1.37
C TYR A 89 -12.61 -4.36 -0.01
N ASN A 90 -13.88 -4.52 -0.33
CA ASN A 90 -14.35 -4.88 -1.68
C ASN A 90 -13.65 -6.12 -2.26
N ALA A 91 -13.15 -6.02 -3.49
CA ALA A 91 -12.53 -7.15 -4.19
C ALA A 91 -11.32 -7.73 -3.46
N ALA A 92 -10.50 -6.88 -2.85
CA ALA A 92 -9.34 -7.35 -2.09
C ALA A 92 -9.75 -8.20 -0.88
N LEU A 93 -10.79 -7.79 -0.18
CA LEU A 93 -11.32 -8.56 0.96
C LEU A 93 -11.85 -9.92 0.50
N GLU A 94 -12.60 -9.94 -0.61
CA GLU A 94 -13.10 -11.19 -1.17
C GLU A 94 -11.97 -12.12 -1.59
N THR A 95 -10.91 -11.57 -2.17
CA THR A 95 -9.73 -12.34 -2.57
C THR A 95 -9.07 -12.97 -1.34
N LEU A 96 -8.94 -12.21 -0.25
CA LEU A 96 -8.40 -12.74 0.99
C LEU A 96 -9.26 -13.89 1.53
N LYS A 97 -10.56 -13.69 1.58
CA LYS A 97 -11.50 -14.71 2.08
C LYS A 97 -11.41 -16.01 1.27
N LYS A 98 -11.33 -15.91 -0.04
CA LYS A 98 -11.21 -17.08 -0.93
C LYS A 98 -9.93 -17.85 -0.69
N SER A 99 -8.87 -17.19 -0.23
CA SER A 99 -7.59 -17.85 0.05
C SER A 99 -7.61 -18.69 1.32
N GLY A 100 -8.63 -18.52 2.16
CA GLY A 100 -8.70 -19.19 3.46
C GLY A 100 -7.87 -18.54 4.56
N ASN A 101 -7.21 -17.43 4.25
CA ASN A 101 -6.40 -16.69 5.23
C ASN A 101 -7.22 -15.54 5.82
N SER A 102 -6.79 -15.01 6.94
CA SER A 102 -7.54 -13.97 7.65
C SER A 102 -6.69 -12.81 8.17
N LYS A 103 -5.38 -12.94 8.18
CA LYS A 103 -4.50 -11.92 8.75
C LYS A 103 -3.53 -11.40 7.71
N ILE A 104 -3.34 -10.08 7.73
CA ILE A 104 -2.37 -9.40 6.87
C ILE A 104 -1.48 -8.55 7.74
N MET A 105 -0.18 -8.65 7.50
CA MET A 105 0.81 -7.79 8.12
C MET A 105 1.70 -7.23 7.05
N CYS A 106 2.16 -6.00 7.23
CA CYS A 106 3.14 -5.42 6.32
C CYS A 106 4.19 -4.63 7.08
N SER A 107 5.33 -4.49 6.42
CA SER A 107 6.42 -3.66 6.89
C SER A 107 6.89 -2.80 5.74
N ILE A 108 7.19 -1.54 6.03
CA ILE A 108 7.59 -0.56 5.03
C ILE A 108 8.90 0.05 5.47
N SER A 109 9.87 0.11 4.56
CA SER A 109 11.16 0.74 4.82
C SER A 109 11.51 1.63 3.64
N HIS A 110 12.29 2.66 3.89
CA HIS A 110 12.77 3.52 2.82
C HIS A 110 14.16 4.04 3.15
N GLU A 111 14.85 4.39 2.10
CA GLU A 111 16.11 5.12 2.20
C GLU A 111 15.98 6.34 1.26
N ARG A 112 17.08 6.94 0.88
CA ARG A 112 17.05 8.16 0.08
C ARG A 112 16.36 7.99 -1.28
N SER A 113 16.59 6.87 -1.93
CA SER A 113 16.18 6.65 -3.32
C SER A 113 15.07 5.63 -3.50
N TYR A 114 14.87 4.75 -2.54
CA TYR A 114 13.94 3.62 -2.68
C TYR A 114 13.03 3.46 -1.47
N ALA A 115 11.81 3.03 -1.74
CA ALA A 115 10.92 2.49 -0.70
C ALA A 115 10.72 1.01 -1.00
N VAL A 116 10.67 0.21 0.06
CA VAL A 116 10.48 -1.24 -0.04
C VAL A 116 9.41 -1.65 0.95
N ALA A 117 8.64 -2.66 0.59
CA ALA A 117 7.64 -3.22 1.50
C ALA A 117 7.62 -4.74 1.42
N MET A 118 7.24 -5.34 2.53
CA MET A 118 6.99 -6.76 2.62
C MET A 118 5.60 -6.96 3.20
N ALA A 119 4.86 -7.92 2.67
CA ALA A 119 3.55 -8.30 3.18
C ALA A 119 3.53 -9.78 3.48
N VAL A 120 2.83 -10.15 4.56
CA VAL A 120 2.62 -11.54 4.95
C VAL A 120 1.12 -11.75 5.15
N ILE A 121 0.60 -12.80 4.52
CA ILE A 121 -0.79 -13.20 4.69
C ILE A 121 -0.80 -14.58 5.33
N THR A 122 -1.57 -14.75 6.40
CA THR A 122 -1.62 -15.99 7.15
C THR A 122 -3.00 -16.19 7.78
N ASP A 123 -3.18 -17.30 8.43
CA ASP A 123 -4.44 -17.63 9.14
C ASP A 123 -4.73 -16.71 10.31
#